data_02623fb402a5fc560dbb30e0ee2faa8d
#
_entry.id   02623fb402a5fc560dbb30e0ee2faa8d
#
_cell.length_a   1.000
_cell.length_b   1.000
_cell.length_c   1.000
_cell.angle_alpha   90.00
_cell.angle_beta   90.00
_cell.angle_gamma   90.00
#
_symmetry.space_group_name_H-M   'P 1'
#
loop_
_entity.id
_entity.type
_entity.pdbx_description
1 polymer ?
#
loop_
_entity_poly.entity_id
_entity_poly.type
_entity_poly.pdbx_seq_one_letter_code
_entity_poly.pdbx_strand_id
1 'polypeptide(L)'
;MTANRLILITIDLSFHAASAAAVAAVLKRHGVAVEERRAPHERAFELLAAGQGDMLCSAWLPGSHGAYLAPIADEVEKLAALYAPHALWGVPDYVPTEAVAAIADLKKPEVSARMVKKIQGINPGAGISRFSREIISRYRLDEDGYHFENGSLEDCVSAFEQAVARRDWTVVPLWQPQFLHWRHRIRELADPENLLRGPDQATLVIRKDALARLPPAAVDGLRALRLGNRAVAWLDHLISREGMTPDAAARQWLSSI
;
A
#
# COMPACT_ATOMS: atom_id res chain seq x y z
N MET A 1 36.26 11.94 -4.09
CA MET A 1 35.03 11.60 -4.87
C MET A 1 33.86 11.74 -3.91
N THR A 2 33.01 12.74 -4.10
CA THR A 2 31.76 12.85 -3.33
C THR A 2 30.91 11.62 -3.62
N ALA A 3 30.63 10.82 -2.60
CA ALA A 3 29.78 9.64 -2.74
C ALA A 3 28.44 10.09 -3.36
N ASN A 4 28.01 9.42 -4.44
CA ASN A 4 26.69 9.64 -5.02
C ASN A 4 25.65 9.39 -3.94
N ARG A 5 25.00 10.45 -3.47
CA ARG A 5 23.96 10.38 -2.44
C ARG A 5 22.60 10.53 -3.10
N LEU A 6 21.65 9.71 -2.68
CA LEU A 6 20.26 9.75 -3.11
C LEU A 6 19.33 9.79 -1.90
N ILE A 7 18.35 10.70 -1.92
CA ILE A 7 17.28 10.78 -0.91
C ILE A 7 16.08 9.96 -1.41
N LEU A 8 15.83 8.84 -0.72
CA LEU A 8 14.73 7.93 -1.00
C LEU A 8 13.53 8.27 -0.12
N ILE A 9 12.47 8.75 -0.73
CA ILE A 9 11.20 9.01 -0.03
C ILE A 9 10.42 7.70 0.06
N THR A 10 9.88 7.44 1.24
CA THR A 10 9.06 6.25 1.54
C THR A 10 7.77 6.69 2.21
N ILE A 11 6.64 6.16 1.76
CA ILE A 11 5.37 6.34 2.45
C ILE A 11 5.45 5.59 3.79
N ASP A 12 4.99 6.23 4.87
CA ASP A 12 5.14 5.71 6.23
C ASP A 12 4.16 4.55 6.53
N LEU A 13 4.43 3.42 5.87
CA LEU A 13 3.76 2.13 6.06
C LEU A 13 4.80 1.01 5.90
N SER A 14 4.65 -0.07 6.64
CA SER A 14 5.65 -1.14 6.75
C SER A 14 5.99 -1.82 5.42
N PHE A 15 5.01 -2.09 4.57
CA PHE A 15 5.24 -2.70 3.25
C PHE A 15 5.95 -1.73 2.27
N HIS A 16 5.76 -0.41 2.41
CA HIS A 16 6.56 0.58 1.68
C HIS A 16 8.01 0.59 2.20
N ALA A 17 8.20 0.54 3.51
CA ALA A 17 9.54 0.45 4.11
C ALA A 17 10.27 -0.84 3.67
N ALA A 18 9.56 -1.96 3.56
CA ALA A 18 10.09 -3.22 3.04
C ALA A 18 10.61 -3.06 1.60
N SER A 19 9.80 -2.46 0.74
CA SER A 19 10.16 -2.21 -0.67
C SER A 19 11.33 -1.23 -0.78
N ALA A 20 11.32 -0.15 0.02
CA ALA A 20 12.39 0.84 0.06
C ALA A 20 13.73 0.25 0.50
N ALA A 21 13.73 -0.65 1.47
CA ALA A 21 14.95 -1.33 1.91
C ALA A 21 15.57 -2.19 0.79
N ALA A 22 14.73 -2.88 0.00
CA ALA A 22 15.22 -3.64 -1.17
C ALA A 22 15.82 -2.70 -2.25
N VAL A 23 15.16 -1.57 -2.54
CA VAL A 23 15.67 -0.54 -3.45
C VAL A 23 16.98 0.05 -2.94
N ALA A 24 17.06 0.40 -1.65
CA ALA A 24 18.27 0.91 -1.02
C ALA A 24 19.43 -0.08 -1.10
N ALA A 25 19.16 -1.38 -0.94
CA ALA A 25 20.18 -2.43 -1.05
C ALA A 25 20.75 -2.53 -2.48
N VAL A 26 19.91 -2.38 -3.51
CA VAL A 26 20.37 -2.31 -4.91
C VAL A 26 21.27 -1.09 -5.11
N LEU A 27 20.84 0.10 -4.68
CA LEU A 27 21.62 1.33 -4.79
C LEU A 27 22.98 1.25 -4.07
N LYS A 28 22.98 0.74 -2.82
CA LYS A 28 24.19 0.55 -2.02
C LYS A 28 25.20 -0.41 -2.70
N ARG A 29 24.71 -1.49 -3.34
CA ARG A 29 25.55 -2.44 -4.09
C ARG A 29 26.31 -1.75 -5.23
N HIS A 30 25.76 -0.69 -5.80
CA HIS A 30 26.36 0.11 -6.86
C HIS A 30 27.04 1.39 -6.36
N GLY A 31 27.36 1.47 -5.07
CA GLY A 31 28.14 2.59 -4.50
C GLY A 31 27.35 3.90 -4.30
N VAL A 32 26.02 3.84 -4.30
CA VAL A 32 25.14 4.99 -4.01
C VAL A 32 24.78 4.99 -2.53
N ALA A 33 25.10 6.08 -1.82
CA ALA A 33 24.65 6.29 -0.45
C ALA A 33 23.18 6.69 -0.44
N VAL A 34 22.38 6.05 0.40
CA VAL A 34 20.92 6.29 0.50
C VAL A 34 20.57 6.90 1.84
N GLU A 35 19.89 8.04 1.80
CA GLU A 35 19.17 8.63 2.93
C GLU A 35 17.68 8.37 2.75
N GLU A 36 17.05 7.71 3.73
CA GLU A 36 15.60 7.48 3.70
C GLU A 36 14.84 8.62 4.39
N ARG A 37 13.76 9.09 3.76
CA ARG A 37 12.79 10.02 4.34
C ARG A 37 11.40 9.42 4.32
N ARG A 38 10.81 9.26 5.49
CA ARG A 38 9.43 8.77 5.64
C ARG A 38 8.47 9.93 5.76
N ALA A 39 7.32 9.79 5.12
CA ALA A 39 6.25 10.78 5.18
C ALA A 39 4.89 10.12 4.91
N PRO A 40 3.76 10.69 5.40
CA PRO A 40 2.42 10.29 4.99
C PRO A 40 2.22 10.43 3.47
N HIS A 41 1.19 9.80 2.91
CA HIS A 41 0.95 9.70 1.45
C HIS A 41 1.13 11.04 0.70
N GLU A 42 0.30 12.05 0.99
CA GLU A 42 0.37 13.37 0.32
C GLU A 42 1.76 14.01 0.48
N ARG A 43 2.24 14.03 1.71
CA ARG A 43 3.52 14.67 2.03
C ARG A 43 4.69 14.04 1.29
N ALA A 44 4.66 12.74 1.04
CA ALA A 44 5.70 12.04 0.28
C ALA A 44 5.79 12.58 -1.17
N PHE A 45 4.65 12.82 -1.81
CA PHE A 45 4.61 13.41 -3.16
C PHE A 45 4.99 14.89 -3.16
N GLU A 46 4.57 15.66 -2.15
CA GLU A 46 5.00 17.06 -1.99
C GLU A 46 6.53 17.17 -1.83
N LEU A 47 7.15 16.30 -1.06
CA LEU A 47 8.61 16.26 -0.90
C LEU A 47 9.30 15.98 -2.25
N LEU A 48 8.77 15.06 -3.04
CA LEU A 48 9.29 14.77 -4.39
C LEU A 48 9.13 15.97 -5.30
N ALA A 49 7.97 16.60 -5.32
CA ALA A 49 7.66 17.79 -6.13
C ALA A 49 8.56 18.99 -5.76
N ALA A 50 8.80 19.19 -4.47
CA ALA A 50 9.66 20.28 -3.98
C ALA A 50 11.17 20.02 -4.16
N GLY A 51 11.59 18.89 -4.76
CA GLY A 51 13.00 18.51 -4.85
C GLY A 51 13.67 18.22 -3.51
N GLN A 52 12.86 17.97 -2.46
CA GLN A 52 13.34 17.60 -1.12
C GLN A 52 13.59 16.09 -0.98
N GLY A 53 13.48 15.36 -2.07
CA GLY A 53 13.84 13.96 -2.24
C GLY A 53 14.01 13.66 -3.71
N ASP A 54 14.79 12.64 -4.00
CA ASP A 54 15.22 12.29 -5.36
C ASP A 54 14.33 11.19 -5.98
N MET A 55 13.89 10.25 -5.17
CA MET A 55 13.17 9.05 -5.60
C MET A 55 12.06 8.71 -4.62
N LEU A 56 10.91 8.22 -5.10
CA LEU A 56 9.80 7.72 -4.30
C LEU A 56 9.63 6.21 -4.47
N CYS A 57 9.65 5.48 -3.38
CA CYS A 57 9.34 4.04 -3.34
C CYS A 57 8.13 3.77 -2.43
N SER A 58 6.98 3.44 -2.99
CA SER A 58 6.60 3.33 -4.39
C SER A 58 5.27 4.07 -4.63
N ALA A 59 5.08 4.59 -5.84
CA ALA A 59 3.79 5.14 -6.25
C ALA A 59 2.90 4.02 -6.79
N TRP A 60 1.70 3.85 -6.23
CA TRP A 60 0.68 2.93 -6.74
C TRP A 60 -0.13 3.60 -7.83
N LEU A 61 0.10 3.22 -9.07
CA LEU A 61 -0.41 3.89 -10.25
C LEU A 61 -1.25 2.93 -11.12
N PRO A 62 -2.31 3.41 -11.77
CA PRO A 62 -2.76 4.83 -11.80
C PRO A 62 -3.75 5.18 -10.68
N GLY A 63 -4.40 4.20 -10.03
CA GLY A 63 -5.60 4.40 -9.22
C GLY A 63 -5.34 5.12 -7.90
N SER A 64 -4.44 4.60 -7.08
CA SER A 64 -4.26 5.09 -5.70
C SER A 64 -3.52 6.42 -5.62
N HIS A 65 -2.45 6.59 -6.39
CA HIS A 65 -1.55 7.74 -6.27
C HIS A 65 -1.42 8.59 -7.54
N GLY A 66 -2.18 8.27 -8.61
CA GLY A 66 -2.08 9.00 -9.87
C GLY A 66 -2.35 10.49 -9.74
N ALA A 67 -3.35 10.87 -8.94
CA ALA A 67 -3.68 12.27 -8.69
C ALA A 67 -2.54 13.06 -8.03
N TYR A 68 -1.76 12.43 -7.15
CA TYR A 68 -0.61 13.07 -6.50
C TYR A 68 0.60 13.22 -7.44
N LEU A 69 0.76 12.28 -8.38
CA LEU A 69 1.89 12.30 -9.31
C LEU A 69 1.64 13.20 -10.52
N ALA A 70 0.37 13.38 -10.92
CA ALA A 70 0.00 14.13 -12.12
C ALA A 70 0.63 15.53 -12.22
N PRO A 71 0.68 16.36 -11.15
CA PRO A 71 1.25 17.70 -11.22
C PRO A 71 2.74 17.74 -11.59
N ILE A 72 3.49 16.66 -11.35
CA ILE A 72 4.94 16.58 -11.58
C ILE A 72 5.32 15.49 -12.58
N ALA A 73 4.35 14.99 -13.37
CA ALA A 73 4.56 13.87 -14.29
C ALA A 73 5.71 14.14 -15.28
N ASP A 74 5.87 15.38 -15.72
CA ASP A 74 6.91 15.80 -16.67
C ASP A 74 8.31 15.95 -16.03
N GLU A 75 8.39 16.01 -14.70
CA GLU A 75 9.65 16.17 -13.97
C GLU A 75 10.28 14.85 -13.54
N VAL A 76 9.52 13.77 -13.63
CA VAL A 76 9.91 12.45 -13.12
C VAL A 76 9.98 11.39 -14.21
N GLU A 77 10.68 10.29 -13.90
CA GLU A 77 10.70 9.07 -14.71
C GLU A 77 10.20 7.89 -13.87
N LYS A 78 9.41 7.01 -14.48
CA LYS A 78 8.95 5.74 -13.92
C LYS A 78 9.96 4.66 -14.30
N LEU A 79 10.71 4.13 -13.33
CA LEU A 79 11.80 3.19 -13.60
C LEU A 79 11.33 1.74 -13.68
N ALA A 80 10.55 1.28 -12.70
CA ALA A 80 10.15 -0.11 -12.60
C ALA A 80 8.84 -0.25 -11.83
N ALA A 81 8.03 -1.24 -12.20
CA ALA A 81 6.96 -1.76 -11.36
C ALA A 81 7.53 -2.86 -10.46
N LEU A 82 7.56 -2.64 -9.16
CA LEU A 82 8.15 -3.55 -8.18
C LEU A 82 7.22 -4.73 -7.86
N TYR A 83 5.92 -4.49 -7.81
CA TYR A 83 4.84 -5.45 -7.55
C TYR A 83 3.51 -4.89 -8.04
N ALA A 84 2.44 -5.68 -8.00
CA ALA A 84 1.11 -5.31 -8.49
C ALA A 84 0.09 -5.27 -7.33
N PRO A 85 -0.04 -4.13 -6.62
CA PRO A 85 -1.00 -4.00 -5.53
C PRO A 85 -2.42 -3.80 -6.06
N HIS A 86 -3.40 -4.14 -5.22
CA HIS A 86 -4.79 -3.71 -5.43
C HIS A 86 -5.48 -3.44 -4.09
N ALA A 87 -6.40 -2.49 -4.09
CA ALA A 87 -7.27 -2.19 -2.96
C ALA A 87 -8.45 -3.16 -2.95
N LEU A 88 -8.94 -3.49 -1.76
CA LEU A 88 -10.10 -4.38 -1.59
C LEU A 88 -10.93 -4.00 -0.37
N TRP A 89 -12.20 -4.32 -0.38
CA TRP A 89 -13.01 -4.53 0.81
C TRP A 89 -13.13 -6.02 1.04
N GLY A 90 -12.71 -6.47 2.22
CA GLY A 90 -12.75 -7.87 2.59
C GLY A 90 -13.63 -8.15 3.80
N VAL A 91 -14.03 -9.40 3.93
CA VAL A 91 -14.72 -9.93 5.11
C VAL A 91 -13.98 -11.16 5.60
N PRO A 92 -14.08 -11.52 6.90
CA PRO A 92 -13.57 -12.80 7.40
C PRO A 92 -14.19 -13.98 6.63
N ASP A 93 -13.42 -15.06 6.44
CA ASP A 93 -13.83 -16.23 5.67
C ASP A 93 -15.07 -16.96 6.21
N TYR A 94 -15.36 -16.78 7.50
CA TYR A 94 -16.56 -17.36 8.12
C TYR A 94 -17.87 -16.59 7.80
N VAL A 95 -17.80 -15.41 7.16
CA VAL A 95 -18.98 -14.71 6.64
C VAL A 95 -19.46 -15.45 5.40
N PRO A 96 -20.70 -16.01 5.38
CA PRO A 96 -21.15 -16.83 4.29
C PRO A 96 -21.17 -16.10 2.94
N THR A 97 -20.61 -16.72 1.90
CA THR A 97 -20.54 -16.13 0.56
C THR A 97 -21.93 -15.90 -0.04
N GLU A 98 -22.86 -16.80 0.22
CA GLU A 98 -24.26 -16.70 -0.23
C GLU A 98 -25.00 -15.52 0.42
N ALA A 99 -24.56 -15.07 1.59
CA ALA A 99 -25.09 -13.86 2.22
C ALA A 99 -24.41 -12.60 1.68
N VAL A 100 -23.07 -12.59 1.63
CA VAL A 100 -22.26 -11.42 1.28
C VAL A 100 -21.20 -11.80 0.27
N ALA A 101 -21.47 -11.65 -1.02
CA ALA A 101 -20.50 -11.87 -2.10
C ALA A 101 -19.92 -10.56 -2.66
N ALA A 102 -20.72 -9.50 -2.64
CA ALA A 102 -20.36 -8.20 -3.23
C ALA A 102 -20.62 -7.06 -2.26
N ILE A 103 -20.03 -5.90 -2.53
CA ILE A 103 -20.23 -4.66 -1.75
C ILE A 103 -21.73 -4.30 -1.67
N ALA A 104 -22.47 -4.48 -2.77
CA ALA A 104 -23.90 -4.20 -2.82
C ALA A 104 -24.73 -5.04 -1.83
N ASP A 105 -24.26 -6.23 -1.47
CA ASP A 105 -24.96 -7.12 -0.53
C ASP A 105 -25.04 -6.55 0.90
N LEU A 106 -24.17 -5.60 1.23
CA LEU A 106 -24.18 -4.93 2.54
C LEU A 106 -25.50 -4.20 2.84
N LYS A 107 -26.28 -3.85 1.79
CA LYS A 107 -27.60 -3.23 1.92
C LYS A 107 -28.73 -4.22 2.20
N LYS A 108 -28.53 -5.52 2.03
CA LYS A 108 -29.56 -6.50 2.35
C LYS A 108 -29.94 -6.39 3.84
N PRO A 109 -31.23 -6.28 4.20
CA PRO A 109 -31.64 -6.07 5.59
C PRO A 109 -31.08 -7.08 6.58
N GLU A 110 -31.07 -8.37 6.20
CA GLU A 110 -30.56 -9.48 7.01
C GLU A 110 -29.02 -9.42 7.17
N VAL A 111 -28.30 -8.89 6.17
CA VAL A 111 -26.85 -8.67 6.21
C VAL A 111 -26.56 -7.44 7.06
N SER A 112 -27.23 -6.32 6.74
CA SER A 112 -27.05 -5.05 7.43
C SER A 112 -27.29 -5.17 8.94
N ALA A 113 -28.31 -5.96 9.37
CA ALA A 113 -28.59 -6.20 10.78
C ALA A 113 -27.46 -6.94 11.54
N ARG A 114 -26.59 -7.66 10.84
CA ARG A 114 -25.49 -8.47 11.42
C ARG A 114 -24.13 -7.84 11.31
N MET A 115 -23.94 -6.94 10.34
CA MET A 115 -22.64 -6.31 10.06
C MET A 115 -22.30 -5.24 11.11
N VAL A 116 -21.06 -5.20 11.53
CA VAL A 116 -20.47 -4.06 12.23
C VAL A 116 -20.56 -2.84 11.32
N LYS A 117 -21.12 -1.75 11.83
CA LYS A 117 -21.41 -0.55 11.03
C LYS A 117 -20.19 0.33 10.82
N LYS A 118 -19.28 0.33 11.77
CA LYS A 118 -18.02 1.04 11.66
C LYS A 118 -17.06 0.30 10.74
N ILE A 119 -16.60 0.97 9.69
CA ILE A 119 -15.55 0.51 8.80
C ILE A 119 -14.29 1.29 9.15
N GLN A 120 -13.39 0.65 9.90
CA GLN A 120 -12.15 1.25 10.34
C GLN A 120 -11.11 1.19 9.23
N GLY A 121 -10.69 2.34 8.72
CA GLY A 121 -9.64 2.46 7.72
C GLY A 121 -8.35 3.05 8.30
N ILE A 122 -7.50 3.54 7.39
CA ILE A 122 -6.21 4.15 7.68
C ILE A 122 -6.25 5.67 7.45
N ASN A 123 -5.08 6.30 7.32
CA ASN A 123 -4.99 7.76 7.13
C ASN A 123 -5.81 8.27 5.92
N PRO A 124 -6.30 9.52 5.96
CA PRO A 124 -7.23 10.05 4.94
C PRO A 124 -6.63 10.17 3.53
N GLY A 125 -5.30 10.32 3.41
CA GLY A 125 -4.60 10.45 2.13
C GLY A 125 -4.40 9.13 1.38
N ALA A 126 -4.62 7.98 2.04
CA ALA A 126 -4.52 6.68 1.39
C ALA A 126 -5.62 6.48 0.34
N GLY A 127 -5.29 5.80 -0.77
CA GLY A 127 -6.25 5.46 -1.82
C GLY A 127 -7.46 4.71 -1.26
N ILE A 128 -7.23 3.64 -0.52
CA ILE A 128 -8.29 2.84 0.10
C ILE A 128 -9.24 3.68 0.99
N SER A 129 -8.73 4.68 1.70
CA SER A 129 -9.56 5.56 2.54
C SER A 129 -10.45 6.47 1.70
N ARG A 130 -9.97 6.99 0.56
CA ARG A 130 -10.78 7.77 -0.39
C ARG A 130 -11.81 6.90 -1.07
N PHE A 131 -11.42 5.74 -1.56
CA PHE A 131 -12.31 4.78 -2.22
C PHE A 131 -13.41 4.30 -1.28
N SER A 132 -13.09 4.02 -0.03
CA SER A 132 -14.07 3.59 0.97
C SER A 132 -15.16 4.64 1.23
N ARG A 133 -14.80 5.93 1.30
CA ARG A 133 -15.79 7.01 1.41
C ARG A 133 -16.68 7.10 0.17
N GLU A 134 -16.08 6.97 -1.02
CA GLU A 134 -16.83 6.93 -2.29
C GLU A 134 -17.80 5.74 -2.34
N ILE A 135 -17.36 4.54 -1.91
CA ILE A 135 -18.21 3.34 -1.82
C ILE A 135 -19.41 3.57 -0.91
N ILE A 136 -19.18 4.10 0.31
CA ILE A 136 -20.28 4.37 1.25
C ILE A 136 -21.32 5.30 0.62
N SER A 137 -20.87 6.40 0.02
CA SER A 137 -21.76 7.36 -0.65
C SER A 137 -22.46 6.75 -1.85
N ARG A 138 -21.73 6.07 -2.73
CA ARG A 138 -22.25 5.51 -3.98
C ARG A 138 -23.33 4.44 -3.76
N TYR A 139 -23.08 3.54 -2.80
CA TYR A 139 -24.04 2.51 -2.42
C TYR A 139 -25.04 2.99 -1.36
N ARG A 140 -24.95 4.26 -0.89
CA ARG A 140 -25.82 4.83 0.16
C ARG A 140 -25.84 3.95 1.41
N LEU A 141 -24.66 3.44 1.80
CA LEU A 141 -24.54 2.55 2.97
C LEU A 141 -24.75 3.30 4.29
N ASP A 142 -24.54 4.62 4.30
CA ASP A 142 -24.81 5.50 5.43
C ASP A 142 -26.27 5.48 5.87
N GLU A 143 -27.23 5.25 4.95
CA GLU A 143 -28.64 5.08 5.28
C GLU A 143 -28.91 3.84 6.16
N ASP A 144 -28.05 2.82 6.04
CA ASP A 144 -28.08 1.60 6.84
C ASP A 144 -27.14 1.69 8.06
N GLY A 145 -26.60 2.88 8.35
CA GLY A 145 -25.76 3.18 9.50
C GLY A 145 -24.28 2.91 9.32
N TYR A 146 -23.82 2.46 8.14
CA TYR A 146 -22.38 2.28 7.91
C TYR A 146 -21.67 3.62 7.84
N HIS A 147 -20.50 3.67 8.44
CA HIS A 147 -19.65 4.86 8.40
C HIS A 147 -18.17 4.46 8.36
N PHE A 148 -17.39 5.29 7.70
CA PHE A 148 -15.94 5.10 7.59
C PHE A 148 -15.21 6.00 8.57
N GLU A 149 -14.29 5.42 9.35
CA GLU A 149 -13.39 6.16 10.23
C GLU A 149 -11.96 6.08 9.74
N ASN A 150 -11.29 7.24 9.68
CA ASN A 150 -9.85 7.27 9.47
C ASN A 150 -9.13 6.84 10.75
N GLY A 151 -7.91 6.33 10.60
CA GLY A 151 -7.05 5.95 11.72
C GLY A 151 -5.64 5.64 11.24
N SER A 152 -4.89 4.97 12.09
CA SER A 152 -3.60 4.38 11.75
C SER A 152 -3.78 2.98 11.11
N LEU A 153 -2.69 2.41 10.60
CA LEU A 153 -2.68 1.00 10.19
C LEU A 153 -3.01 0.09 11.38
N GLU A 154 -2.49 0.38 12.56
CA GLU A 154 -2.76 -0.43 13.75
C GLU A 154 -4.23 -0.36 14.19
N ASP A 155 -4.90 0.80 14.07
CA ASP A 155 -6.33 0.91 14.33
C ASP A 155 -7.16 0.01 13.39
N CYS A 156 -6.82 0.00 12.10
CA CYS A 156 -7.48 -0.86 11.10
C CYS A 156 -7.28 -2.35 11.42
N VAL A 157 -6.03 -2.73 11.71
CA VAL A 157 -5.66 -4.12 12.05
C VAL A 157 -6.34 -4.58 13.33
N SER A 158 -6.24 -3.77 14.40
CA SER A 158 -6.83 -4.09 15.71
C SER A 158 -8.34 -4.23 15.63
N ALA A 159 -9.03 -3.34 14.90
CA ALA A 159 -10.48 -3.41 14.70
C ALA A 159 -10.88 -4.73 14.02
N PHE A 160 -10.15 -5.13 12.98
CA PHE A 160 -10.40 -6.39 12.28
C PHE A 160 -10.13 -7.60 13.16
N GLU A 161 -8.96 -7.66 13.83
CA GLU A 161 -8.59 -8.80 14.68
C GLU A 161 -9.55 -8.96 15.88
N GLN A 162 -10.01 -7.85 16.47
CA GLN A 162 -11.02 -7.88 17.53
C GLN A 162 -12.36 -8.41 17.03
N ALA A 163 -12.80 -8.00 15.84
CA ALA A 163 -14.03 -8.49 15.23
C ALA A 163 -13.92 -10.00 14.93
N VAL A 164 -12.78 -10.45 14.40
CA VAL A 164 -12.53 -11.90 14.16
C VAL A 164 -12.57 -12.69 15.46
N ALA A 165 -11.95 -12.20 16.54
CA ALA A 165 -11.96 -12.85 17.84
C ALA A 165 -13.38 -13.03 18.43
N ARG A 166 -14.27 -12.05 18.18
CA ARG A 166 -15.69 -12.12 18.58
C ARG A 166 -16.58 -12.82 17.57
N ARG A 167 -16.04 -13.22 16.40
CA ARG A 167 -16.78 -13.73 15.24
C ARG A 167 -17.84 -12.77 14.73
N ASP A 168 -17.58 -11.47 14.84
CA ASP A 168 -18.45 -10.45 14.29
C ASP A 168 -18.34 -10.42 12.75
N TRP A 169 -19.43 -10.11 12.07
CA TRP A 169 -19.40 -9.83 10.64
C TRP A 169 -18.89 -8.41 10.44
N THR A 170 -17.76 -8.27 9.81
CA THR A 170 -17.10 -6.97 9.61
C THR A 170 -16.54 -6.83 8.21
N VAL A 171 -16.49 -5.59 7.71
CA VAL A 171 -15.71 -5.23 6.52
C VAL A 171 -14.38 -4.66 6.95
N VAL A 172 -13.31 -5.12 6.32
CA VAL A 172 -11.99 -4.49 6.41
C VAL A 172 -11.61 -3.85 5.08
N PRO A 173 -11.38 -2.53 5.04
CA PRO A 173 -10.79 -1.85 3.89
C PRO A 173 -9.28 -2.13 3.88
N LEU A 174 -8.84 -2.93 2.92
CA LEU A 174 -7.49 -3.48 2.92
C LEU A 174 -6.87 -3.39 1.52
N TRP A 175 -5.71 -3.95 1.36
CA TRP A 175 -5.01 -4.07 0.08
C TRP A 175 -4.13 -5.32 0.06
N GLN A 176 -3.74 -5.72 -1.13
CA GLN A 176 -2.65 -6.66 -1.32
C GLN A 176 -1.47 -5.93 -2.00
N PRO A 177 -0.20 -6.23 -1.60
CA PRO A 177 0.24 -7.10 -0.51
C PRO A 177 0.11 -6.43 0.86
N GLN A 178 -0.28 -7.21 1.89
CA GLN A 178 -0.37 -6.76 3.27
C GLN A 178 -0.30 -7.97 4.22
N PHE A 179 0.34 -7.83 5.39
CA PHE A 179 0.63 -8.95 6.29
C PHE A 179 -0.62 -9.63 6.89
N LEU A 180 -1.79 -8.97 6.99
CA LEU A 180 -3.03 -9.59 7.50
C LEU A 180 -3.46 -10.80 6.69
N HIS A 181 -3.23 -10.79 5.37
CA HIS A 181 -3.51 -11.95 4.50
C HIS A 181 -2.64 -13.18 4.84
N TRP A 182 -1.53 -12.96 5.55
CA TRP A 182 -0.68 -14.05 6.03
C TRP A 182 -1.24 -14.73 7.28
N ARG A 183 -1.96 -13.96 8.10
CA ARG A 183 -2.51 -14.42 9.39
C ARG A 183 -3.97 -14.84 9.31
N HIS A 184 -4.74 -14.24 8.43
CA HIS A 184 -6.17 -14.41 8.31
C HIS A 184 -6.59 -14.74 6.89
N ARG A 185 -7.59 -15.60 6.76
CA ARG A 185 -8.29 -15.77 5.50
C ARG A 185 -9.31 -14.65 5.35
N ILE A 186 -9.02 -13.74 4.44
CA ILE A 186 -9.87 -12.59 4.13
C ILE A 186 -10.43 -12.81 2.73
N ARG A 187 -11.75 -12.86 2.62
CA ARG A 187 -12.44 -12.99 1.34
C ARG A 187 -12.77 -11.60 0.81
N GLU A 188 -12.33 -11.32 -0.39
CA GLU A 188 -12.61 -10.07 -1.08
C GLU A 188 -14.07 -10.01 -1.51
N LEU A 189 -14.71 -8.84 -1.36
CA LEU A 189 -16.02 -8.55 -1.87
C LEU A 189 -15.91 -8.09 -3.33
N ALA A 190 -16.82 -8.60 -4.18
CA ALA A 190 -16.89 -8.14 -5.56
C ALA A 190 -17.27 -6.67 -5.61
N ASP A 191 -16.57 -5.92 -6.48
CA ASP A 191 -16.78 -4.50 -6.76
C ASP A 191 -17.16 -4.30 -8.23
N PRO A 192 -18.42 -4.56 -8.61
CA PRO A 192 -18.84 -4.48 -10.00
C PRO A 192 -18.83 -3.05 -10.57
N GLU A 193 -18.84 -2.03 -9.72
CA GLU A 193 -18.74 -0.63 -10.14
C GLU A 193 -17.28 -0.12 -10.24
N ASN A 194 -16.30 -0.99 -9.94
CA ASN A 194 -14.87 -0.67 -9.97
C ASN A 194 -14.50 0.60 -9.16
N LEU A 195 -15.13 0.78 -8.00
CA LEU A 195 -14.85 1.92 -7.11
C LEU A 195 -13.51 1.77 -6.39
N LEU A 196 -13.01 0.53 -6.27
CA LEU A 196 -11.68 0.21 -5.75
C LEU A 196 -10.56 0.37 -6.79
N ARG A 197 -10.90 0.78 -8.03
CA ARG A 197 -10.01 1.13 -9.14
C ARG A 197 -9.21 -0.03 -9.76
N GLY A 198 -9.41 -1.26 -9.28
CA GLY A 198 -8.68 -2.43 -9.76
C GLY A 198 -7.18 -2.43 -9.40
N PRO A 199 -6.37 -3.25 -10.07
CA PRO A 199 -4.95 -3.38 -9.75
C PRO A 199 -4.14 -2.15 -10.17
N ASP A 200 -3.22 -1.75 -9.29
CA ASP A 200 -2.20 -0.74 -9.52
C ASP A 200 -0.84 -1.39 -9.84
N GLN A 201 0.11 -0.58 -10.24
CA GLN A 201 1.54 -0.93 -10.28
C GLN A 201 2.29 -0.12 -9.21
N ALA A 202 2.95 -0.80 -8.30
CA ALA A 202 3.85 -0.18 -7.33
C ALA A 202 5.12 0.27 -8.04
N THR A 203 5.10 1.50 -8.52
CA THR A 203 6.09 2.06 -9.44
C THR A 203 7.16 2.82 -8.67
N LEU A 204 8.43 2.52 -8.97
CA LEU A 204 9.56 3.31 -8.53
C LEU A 204 9.65 4.57 -9.39
N VAL A 205 9.57 5.74 -8.76
CA VAL A 205 9.53 7.04 -9.44
C VAL A 205 10.75 7.86 -9.02
N ILE A 206 11.49 8.42 -9.98
CA ILE A 206 12.68 9.25 -9.74
C ILE A 206 12.57 10.58 -10.47
N ARG A 207 13.09 11.64 -9.88
CA ARG A 207 13.27 12.92 -10.57
C ARG A 207 14.30 12.77 -11.69
N LYS A 208 14.05 13.40 -12.84
CA LYS A 208 14.95 13.33 -14.02
C LYS A 208 16.35 13.86 -13.74
N ASP A 209 16.45 14.94 -12.96
CA ASP A 209 17.73 15.51 -12.53
C ASP A 209 18.52 14.59 -11.58
N ALA A 210 17.84 13.84 -10.73
CA ALA A 210 18.45 12.84 -9.87
C ALA A 210 18.91 11.60 -10.65
N LEU A 211 18.10 11.15 -11.60
CA LEU A 211 18.42 10.01 -12.47
C LEU A 211 19.73 10.24 -13.24
N ALA A 212 19.93 11.47 -13.75
CA ALA A 212 21.16 11.83 -14.48
C ALA A 212 22.45 11.76 -13.63
N ARG A 213 22.32 11.74 -12.29
CA ARG A 213 23.46 11.63 -11.36
C ARG A 213 23.80 10.19 -10.98
N LEU A 214 22.92 9.22 -11.28
CA LEU A 214 23.12 7.82 -10.89
C LEU A 214 24.09 7.12 -11.84
N PRO A 215 24.91 6.20 -11.31
CA PRO A 215 25.70 5.27 -12.14
C PRO A 215 24.78 4.45 -13.05
N PRO A 216 25.12 4.23 -14.34
CA PRO A 216 24.31 3.42 -15.25
C PRO A 216 23.95 2.04 -14.69
N ALA A 217 24.92 1.34 -14.07
CA ALA A 217 24.70 0.04 -13.46
C ALA A 217 23.68 0.07 -12.31
N ALA A 218 23.59 1.17 -11.55
CA ALA A 218 22.56 1.34 -10.52
C ALA A 218 21.16 1.51 -11.17
N VAL A 219 21.08 2.30 -12.24
CA VAL A 219 19.83 2.48 -12.99
C VAL A 219 19.34 1.16 -13.58
N ASP A 220 20.25 0.38 -14.20
CA ASP A 220 19.92 -0.94 -14.75
C ASP A 220 19.44 -1.91 -13.66
N GLY A 221 20.12 -1.91 -12.51
CA GLY A 221 19.72 -2.71 -11.35
C GLY A 221 18.32 -2.34 -10.84
N LEU A 222 17.99 -1.04 -10.78
CA LEU A 222 16.65 -0.57 -10.38
C LEU A 222 15.59 -0.94 -11.42
N ARG A 223 15.90 -0.80 -12.72
CA ARG A 223 14.97 -1.16 -13.80
C ARG A 223 14.68 -2.67 -13.85
N ALA A 224 15.63 -3.48 -13.45
CA ALA A 224 15.50 -4.93 -13.39
C ALA A 224 14.78 -5.43 -12.12
N LEU A 225 14.71 -4.59 -11.06
CA LEU A 225 14.17 -5.01 -9.77
C LEU A 225 12.69 -5.37 -9.86
N ARG A 226 12.34 -6.58 -9.42
CA ARG A 226 10.96 -7.07 -9.27
C ARG A 226 10.87 -7.79 -7.94
N LEU A 227 9.97 -7.33 -7.06
CA LEU A 227 9.72 -7.95 -5.76
C LEU A 227 8.60 -8.98 -5.86
N GLY A 228 7.47 -8.58 -6.46
CA GLY A 228 6.23 -9.35 -6.46
C GLY A 228 5.47 -9.28 -5.14
N ASN A 229 4.16 -9.50 -5.20
CA ASN A 229 3.27 -9.35 -4.03
C ASN A 229 3.65 -10.29 -2.88
N ARG A 230 4.06 -11.53 -3.19
CA ARG A 230 4.42 -12.53 -2.17
C ARG A 230 5.64 -12.09 -1.34
N ALA A 231 6.69 -11.59 -2.00
CA ALA A 231 7.88 -11.13 -1.29
C ALA A 231 7.57 -9.91 -0.43
N VAL A 232 6.79 -8.94 -0.94
CA VAL A 232 6.42 -7.75 -0.17
C VAL A 232 5.55 -8.11 1.04
N ALA A 233 4.57 -8.99 0.90
CA ALA A 233 3.73 -9.45 2.02
C ALA A 233 4.57 -10.16 3.11
N TRP A 234 5.55 -10.98 2.70
CA TRP A 234 6.46 -11.65 3.62
C TRP A 234 7.38 -10.66 4.34
N LEU A 235 7.99 -9.73 3.61
CA LEU A 235 8.83 -8.68 4.20
C LEU A 235 8.03 -7.79 5.16
N ASP A 236 6.80 -7.45 4.80
CA ASP A 236 5.88 -6.71 5.65
C ASP A 236 5.58 -7.47 6.96
N HIS A 237 5.37 -8.78 6.89
CA HIS A 237 5.19 -9.63 8.06
C HIS A 237 6.44 -9.63 8.98
N LEU A 238 7.63 -9.82 8.41
CA LEU A 238 8.89 -9.78 9.18
C LEU A 238 9.07 -8.45 9.94
N ILE A 239 8.75 -7.34 9.28
CA ILE A 239 8.89 -5.99 9.87
C ILE A 239 7.79 -5.74 10.91
N SER A 240 6.52 -6.01 10.55
CA SER A 240 5.37 -5.61 11.36
C SER A 240 5.10 -6.53 12.54
N ARG A 241 5.50 -7.82 12.46
CA ARG A 241 5.12 -8.84 13.43
C ARG A 241 6.30 -9.55 14.08
N GLU A 242 7.43 -9.67 13.39
CA GLU A 242 8.64 -10.28 13.96
C GLU A 242 9.66 -9.23 14.45
N GLY A 243 9.34 -7.93 14.27
CA GLY A 243 10.17 -6.83 14.78
C GLY A 243 11.51 -6.67 14.04
N MET A 244 11.64 -7.23 12.84
CA MET A 244 12.86 -7.05 12.05
C MET A 244 12.97 -5.61 11.54
N THR A 245 14.20 -5.10 11.47
CA THR A 245 14.42 -3.84 10.75
C THR A 245 14.22 -4.04 9.24
N PRO A 246 13.73 -3.01 8.50
CA PRO A 246 13.58 -3.12 7.04
C PRO A 246 14.86 -3.57 6.33
N ASP A 247 16.02 -3.06 6.72
CA ASP A 247 17.33 -3.45 6.19
C ASP A 247 17.67 -4.93 6.45
N ALA A 248 17.33 -5.47 7.63
CA ALA A 248 17.56 -6.88 7.95
C ALA A 248 16.64 -7.79 7.11
N ALA A 249 15.36 -7.44 7.01
CA ALA A 249 14.38 -8.16 6.19
C ALA A 249 14.79 -8.17 4.71
N ALA A 250 15.20 -7.02 4.15
CA ALA A 250 15.66 -6.93 2.77
C ALA A 250 16.92 -7.76 2.51
N ARG A 251 17.90 -7.80 3.44
CA ARG A 251 19.09 -8.65 3.33
C ARG A 251 18.71 -10.13 3.32
N GLN A 252 17.81 -10.55 4.18
CA GLN A 252 17.32 -11.94 4.23
C GLN A 252 16.66 -12.33 2.91
N TRP A 253 15.84 -11.47 2.33
CA TRP A 253 15.22 -11.72 1.03
C TRP A 253 16.25 -11.81 -0.08
N LEU A 254 17.21 -10.86 -0.16
CA LEU A 254 18.26 -10.85 -1.19
C LEU A 254 19.18 -12.07 -1.14
N SER A 255 19.33 -12.70 0.04
CA SER A 255 20.11 -13.93 0.17
C SER A 255 19.35 -15.18 -0.26
N SER A 256 18.03 -15.07 -0.50
CA SER A 256 17.15 -16.19 -0.89
C SER A 256 16.88 -16.27 -2.40
N ILE A 257 17.35 -15.28 -3.16
CA ILE A 257 17.24 -15.18 -4.63
C ILE A 257 18.62 -15.23 -5.28
#